data_f3b2ea2ae6805fd1441abfd764534d12
#
_entry.id   f3b2ea2ae6805fd1441abfd764534d12
#
_cell.length_a   1.000
_cell.length_b   1.000
_cell.length_c   1.000
_cell.angle_alpha   90.00
_cell.angle_beta   90.00
_cell.angle_gamma   90.00
#
_symmetry.space_group_name_H-M   'P 1'
#
loop_
_entity.id
_entity.type
_entity.pdbx_description
1 polymer ?
#
loop_
_entity_poly.entity_id
_entity_poly.type
_entity_poly.pdbx_seq_one_letter_code
_entity_poly.pdbx_strand_id
1 'polypeptide(L)'
;DVRPGFWLGGEDVSLRVEDWQFTDQIDEVFIQTRSWYGIPHSTTIWCAHVADELYIGSYGEDKKLWEINILRDNHARIRISGKIYDVTVTKLDDATQRDVVLLAYQRKYDMAQIFGEEIPPWSFYRVEQDANEKPST
;
A
#
# COMPACT_ATOMS: atom_id res chain seq x y z
N ASP A 1 10.13 15.02 -3.75
CA ASP A 1 9.63 15.10 -5.10
C ASP A 1 8.64 16.23 -5.25
N VAL A 2 8.84 17.03 -6.26
CA VAL A 2 8.04 18.22 -6.47
C VAL A 2 6.83 17.96 -7.33
N ARG A 3 6.58 16.73 -7.70
CA ARG A 3 5.47 16.40 -8.55
C ARG A 3 4.62 15.30 -7.96
N PRO A 4 4.00 15.57 -6.81
CA PRO A 4 3.09 14.59 -6.23
C PRO A 4 1.95 14.33 -7.22
N GLY A 5 1.54 13.11 -7.32
CA GLY A 5 0.48 12.74 -8.21
C GLY A 5 0.92 12.33 -9.60
N PHE A 6 2.24 12.33 -9.85
CA PHE A 6 2.76 11.89 -11.13
C PHE A 6 3.60 10.63 -10.96
N TRP A 7 4.64 10.47 -11.78
CA TRP A 7 5.43 9.25 -11.78
C TRP A 7 6.28 9.15 -10.54
N LEU A 8 6.36 7.94 -9.98
CA LEU A 8 7.31 7.66 -8.93
C LEU A 8 8.68 7.45 -9.55
N GLY A 9 9.69 8.11 -8.97
CA GLY A 9 11.08 7.86 -9.33
C GLY A 9 11.71 6.91 -8.34
N GLY A 10 12.64 6.11 -8.81
CA GLY A 10 13.35 5.19 -7.95
C GLY A 10 13.86 3.99 -8.71
N GLU A 11 14.37 3.04 -7.99
CA GLU A 11 14.96 1.83 -8.56
C GLU A 11 13.91 0.74 -8.65
N ASP A 12 13.69 0.23 -9.87
CA ASP A 12 12.74 -0.87 -10.08
C ASP A 12 13.29 -2.16 -9.49
N VAL A 13 12.44 -2.88 -8.76
CA VAL A 13 12.81 -4.14 -8.14
C VAL A 13 12.11 -5.27 -8.87
N SER A 14 12.90 -6.19 -9.41
CA SER A 14 12.37 -7.35 -10.11
C SER A 14 12.48 -8.64 -9.28
N LEU A 15 13.28 -8.62 -8.22
CA LEU A 15 13.41 -9.77 -7.35
C LEU A 15 12.23 -9.86 -6.39
N ARG A 16 11.78 -11.08 -6.14
CA ARG A 16 10.64 -11.29 -5.26
C ARG A 16 11.03 -10.98 -3.81
N VAL A 17 10.18 -10.25 -3.14
CA VAL A 17 10.30 -10.01 -1.72
C VAL A 17 9.61 -11.14 -0.98
N GLU A 18 10.34 -11.88 -0.16
CA GLU A 18 9.77 -13.01 0.55
C GLU A 18 9.20 -12.61 1.90
N ASP A 19 9.69 -11.52 2.47
CA ASP A 19 9.27 -11.07 3.78
C ASP A 19 9.31 -9.55 3.82
N TRP A 20 8.17 -8.95 4.14
CA TRP A 20 8.04 -7.50 4.19
C TRP A 20 8.34 -6.91 5.58
N GLN A 21 9.00 -7.70 6.44
CA GLN A 21 9.27 -7.26 7.80
C GLN A 21 10.09 -5.98 7.85
N PHE A 22 10.93 -5.75 6.85
CA PHE A 22 11.73 -4.52 6.81
C PHE A 22 10.86 -3.25 6.80
N THR A 23 9.58 -3.37 6.40
CA THR A 23 8.68 -2.21 6.39
C THR A 23 8.31 -1.76 7.80
N ASP A 24 8.60 -2.54 8.83
CA ASP A 24 8.38 -2.10 10.21
C ASP A 24 9.16 -0.83 10.53
N GLN A 25 10.27 -0.61 9.85
CA GLN A 25 11.11 0.57 10.04
C GLN A 25 10.70 1.73 9.15
N ILE A 26 9.66 1.55 8.33
CA ILE A 26 9.26 2.52 7.32
C ILE A 26 7.86 3.01 7.66
N ASP A 27 7.73 4.29 8.01
CA ASP A 27 6.43 4.82 8.42
C ASP A 27 5.51 5.04 7.25
N GLU A 28 6.05 5.47 6.11
CA GLU A 28 5.24 5.84 4.96
C GLU A 28 5.82 5.27 3.69
N VAL A 29 4.92 4.85 2.81
CA VAL A 29 5.29 4.42 1.47
C VAL A 29 4.46 5.23 0.48
N PHE A 30 4.82 5.17 -0.79
CA PHE A 30 4.10 5.88 -1.83
C PHE A 30 3.46 4.87 -2.77
N ILE A 31 2.20 5.11 -3.10
CA ILE A 31 1.51 4.26 -4.08
C ILE A 31 1.20 5.08 -5.32
N GLN A 32 1.52 4.53 -6.48
CA GLN A 32 1.17 5.12 -7.77
C GLN A 32 0.10 4.26 -8.41
N THR A 33 -1.03 4.87 -8.68
CA THR A 33 -2.14 4.23 -9.38
C THR A 33 -2.43 5.01 -10.65
N ARG A 34 -3.26 4.45 -11.52
CA ARG A 34 -3.60 5.08 -12.78
C ARG A 34 -5.07 5.47 -12.78
N SER A 35 -5.36 6.71 -13.10
CA SER A 35 -6.74 7.18 -13.23
C SER A 35 -7.40 6.56 -14.44
N TRP A 36 -8.72 6.69 -14.54
CA TRP A 36 -9.47 6.12 -15.65
C TRP A 36 -9.02 6.73 -16.99
N TYR A 37 -8.49 7.93 -16.98
CA TYR A 37 -8.01 8.59 -18.20
C TYR A 37 -6.50 8.41 -18.40
N GLY A 38 -5.91 7.50 -17.67
CA GLY A 38 -4.54 7.04 -17.92
C GLY A 38 -3.43 7.85 -17.27
N ILE A 39 -3.75 8.91 -16.52
CA ILE A 39 -2.72 9.71 -15.87
C ILE A 39 -2.32 9.08 -14.53
N PRO A 40 -1.03 8.90 -14.26
CA PRO A 40 -0.60 8.34 -12.99
C PRO A 40 -0.85 9.31 -11.85
N HIS A 41 -1.17 8.75 -10.69
CA HIS A 41 -1.42 9.50 -9.47
C HIS A 41 -0.66 8.83 -8.34
N SER A 42 0.16 9.60 -7.62
CA SER A 42 0.96 9.07 -6.51
C SER A 42 0.54 9.74 -5.21
N THR A 43 0.49 8.96 -4.15
CA THR A 43 0.14 9.48 -2.83
C THR A 43 0.90 8.71 -1.75
N THR A 44 1.01 9.33 -0.58
CA THR A 44 1.66 8.75 0.58
C THR A 44 0.63 7.99 1.39
N ILE A 45 0.99 6.78 1.82
CA ILE A 45 0.11 5.94 2.62
C ILE A 45 0.91 5.22 3.70
N TRP A 46 0.19 4.69 4.67
CA TRP A 46 0.75 3.84 5.70
C TRP A 46 0.70 2.40 5.26
N CYS A 47 1.62 1.58 5.80
CA CYS A 47 1.64 0.15 5.51
C CYS A 47 1.99 -0.63 6.76
N ALA A 48 1.64 -1.92 6.75
CA ALA A 48 2.08 -2.85 7.79
C ALA A 48 2.14 -4.24 7.18
N HIS A 49 2.97 -5.10 7.78
CA HIS A 49 3.00 -6.49 7.33
C HIS A 49 2.39 -7.39 8.37
N VAL A 50 1.84 -8.49 7.93
CA VAL A 50 1.35 -9.57 8.79
C VAL A 50 1.90 -10.85 8.20
N ALA A 51 2.66 -11.59 9.00
CA ALA A 51 3.42 -12.73 8.49
C ALA A 51 4.32 -12.24 7.35
N ASP A 52 4.23 -12.86 6.20
CA ASP A 52 5.06 -12.46 5.05
C ASP A 52 4.30 -11.62 4.03
N GLU A 53 3.14 -11.09 4.40
CA GLU A 53 2.32 -10.29 3.48
C GLU A 53 2.27 -8.84 3.89
N LEU A 54 2.20 -7.98 2.88
CA LEU A 54 2.15 -6.53 3.07
C LEU A 54 0.73 -6.03 2.88
N TYR A 55 0.34 -5.08 3.73
CA TYR A 55 -0.98 -4.45 3.66
C TYR A 55 -0.85 -2.94 3.68
N ILE A 56 -1.75 -2.28 2.97
CA ILE A 56 -1.88 -0.83 3.00
C ILE A 56 -3.31 -0.51 3.43
N GLY A 57 -3.51 0.70 3.91
CA GLY A 57 -4.80 1.07 4.45
C GLY A 57 -5.17 2.51 4.20
N SER A 58 -6.47 2.74 4.29
CA SER A 58 -7.05 4.07 4.19
C SER A 58 -8.05 4.22 5.31
N TYR A 59 -8.06 5.38 5.96
CA TYR A 59 -9.01 5.63 7.04
C TYR A 59 -10.04 6.66 6.61
N GLY A 60 -11.21 6.62 7.28
CA GLY A 60 -12.31 7.50 6.97
C GLY A 60 -13.37 6.80 6.15
N GLU A 61 -14.50 7.47 5.99
CA GLU A 61 -15.64 6.87 5.30
C GLU A 61 -15.57 7.04 3.79
N ASP A 62 -14.93 8.11 3.33
CA ASP A 62 -14.84 8.41 1.92
C ASP A 62 -13.63 7.74 1.30
N LYS A 63 -13.81 7.17 0.11
CA LYS A 63 -12.69 6.57 -0.61
C LYS A 63 -11.75 7.64 -1.12
N LYS A 64 -10.46 7.38 -0.97
CA LYS A 64 -9.42 8.21 -1.56
C LYS A 64 -9.32 7.91 -3.05
N LEU A 65 -8.69 8.82 -3.78
CA LEU A 65 -8.54 8.64 -5.23
C LEU A 65 -7.80 7.34 -5.56
N TRP A 66 -6.73 7.03 -4.81
CA TRP A 66 -5.99 5.81 -5.09
C TRP A 66 -6.86 4.56 -4.89
N GLU A 67 -7.79 4.59 -3.94
CA GLU A 67 -8.69 3.47 -3.73
C GLU A 67 -9.63 3.30 -4.91
N ILE A 68 -10.17 4.41 -5.42
CA ILE A 68 -11.05 4.36 -6.58
C ILE A 68 -10.30 3.79 -7.77
N ASN A 69 -9.06 4.22 -7.96
CA ASN A 69 -8.25 3.72 -9.07
C ASN A 69 -7.97 2.23 -8.93
N ILE A 70 -7.68 1.76 -7.72
CA ILE A 70 -7.39 0.35 -7.45
C ILE A 70 -8.63 -0.51 -7.67
N LEU A 71 -9.79 -0.02 -7.29
CA LEU A 71 -11.02 -0.81 -7.48
C LEU A 71 -11.36 -0.95 -8.95
N ARG A 72 -10.91 -0.04 -9.79
CA ARG A 72 -11.10 -0.12 -11.23
C ARG A 72 -10.01 -0.96 -11.90
N ASP A 73 -8.77 -0.78 -11.46
CA ASP A 73 -7.61 -1.47 -12.02
C ASP A 73 -6.67 -1.73 -10.85
N ASN A 74 -6.53 -3.00 -10.48
CA ASN A 74 -5.83 -3.36 -9.25
C ASN A 74 -4.31 -3.39 -9.38
N HIS A 75 -3.77 -2.98 -10.51
CA HIS A 75 -2.32 -2.88 -10.67
C HIS A 75 -1.83 -1.53 -10.18
N ALA A 76 -0.69 -1.55 -9.51
CA ALA A 76 -0.09 -0.34 -8.95
C ALA A 76 1.41 -0.49 -8.87
N ARG A 77 2.07 0.62 -8.59
CA ARG A 77 3.49 0.63 -8.27
C ARG A 77 3.62 1.22 -6.87
N ILE A 78 4.47 0.62 -6.07
CA ILE A 78 4.66 1.10 -4.71
C ILE A 78 6.14 1.38 -4.50
N ARG A 79 6.44 2.54 -3.91
CA ARG A 79 7.84 2.89 -3.61
C ARG A 79 8.07 2.78 -2.12
N ILE A 80 9.07 2.00 -1.76
CA ILE A 80 9.47 1.80 -0.37
C ILE A 80 10.96 2.05 -0.29
N SER A 81 11.35 3.09 0.43
CA SER A 81 12.77 3.45 0.61
C SER A 81 13.51 3.56 -0.73
N GLY A 82 12.90 4.23 -1.69
CA GLY A 82 13.54 4.46 -2.99
C GLY A 82 13.46 3.32 -3.96
N LYS A 83 12.91 2.18 -3.56
CA LYS A 83 12.75 1.02 -4.45
C LYS A 83 11.31 0.89 -4.87
N ILE A 84 11.09 0.56 -6.13
CA ILE A 84 9.76 0.51 -6.73
C ILE A 84 9.39 -0.92 -7.05
N TYR A 85 8.21 -1.33 -6.60
CA TYR A 85 7.70 -2.67 -6.79
C TYR A 85 6.42 -2.60 -7.59
N ASP A 86 6.30 -3.44 -8.62
CA ASP A 86 5.05 -3.62 -9.34
C ASP A 86 4.18 -4.59 -8.55
N VAL A 87 2.96 -4.18 -8.26
CA VAL A 87 2.12 -4.93 -7.32
C VAL A 87 0.68 -5.00 -7.82
N THR A 88 -0.03 -5.97 -7.26
CA THR A 88 -1.48 -6.10 -7.39
C THR A 88 -2.06 -5.87 -6.00
N VAL A 89 -3.07 -5.01 -5.94
CA VAL A 89 -3.66 -4.57 -4.67
C VAL A 89 -5.11 -5.01 -4.60
N THR A 90 -5.45 -5.77 -3.58
CA THR A 90 -6.78 -6.37 -3.44
C THR A 90 -7.40 -5.97 -2.11
N LYS A 91 -8.63 -5.47 -2.17
CA LYS A 91 -9.33 -5.06 -0.95
C LYS A 91 -9.67 -6.27 -0.09
N LEU A 92 -9.47 -6.12 1.22
CA LEU A 92 -9.85 -7.16 2.17
C LEU A 92 -11.32 -7.05 2.50
N ASP A 93 -12.05 -8.16 2.30
CA ASP A 93 -13.46 -8.24 2.63
C ASP A 93 -13.73 -9.04 3.90
N ASP A 94 -12.80 -9.90 4.28
CA ASP A 94 -12.98 -10.75 5.46
C ASP A 94 -12.75 -9.94 6.74
N ALA A 95 -13.77 -9.93 7.61
CA ALA A 95 -13.72 -9.15 8.84
C ALA A 95 -12.60 -9.60 9.76
N THR A 96 -12.39 -10.91 9.88
CA THR A 96 -11.33 -11.45 10.74
C THR A 96 -9.97 -11.00 10.25
N GLN A 97 -9.76 -11.05 8.95
CA GLN A 97 -8.49 -10.62 8.36
C GLN A 97 -8.26 -9.14 8.55
N ARG A 98 -9.32 -8.34 8.37
CA ARG A 98 -9.21 -6.90 8.61
C ARG A 98 -8.84 -6.60 10.05
N ASP A 99 -9.40 -7.34 11.00
CA ASP A 99 -9.08 -7.13 12.41
C ASP A 99 -7.61 -7.44 12.71
N VAL A 100 -7.07 -8.47 12.10
CA VAL A 100 -5.65 -8.83 12.27
C VAL A 100 -4.76 -7.71 11.72
N VAL A 101 -5.11 -7.17 10.56
CA VAL A 101 -4.34 -6.09 9.96
C VAL A 101 -4.45 -4.81 10.79
N LEU A 102 -5.64 -4.51 11.30
CA LEU A 102 -5.80 -3.35 12.16
C LEU A 102 -4.93 -3.47 13.40
N LEU A 103 -4.85 -4.65 13.99
CA LEU A 103 -3.99 -4.86 15.14
C LEU A 103 -2.52 -4.63 14.80
N ALA A 104 -2.09 -5.07 13.63
CA ALA A 104 -0.72 -4.82 13.18
C ALA A 104 -0.46 -3.33 13.01
N TYR A 105 -1.44 -2.59 12.48
CA TYR A 105 -1.34 -1.14 12.37
C TYR A 105 -1.24 -0.49 13.74
N GLN A 106 -2.03 -0.95 14.71
CA GLN A 106 -2.01 -0.39 16.05
C GLN A 106 -0.69 -0.65 16.76
N ARG A 107 -0.03 -1.74 16.43
CA ARG A 107 1.29 -2.04 17.00
C ARG A 107 2.39 -1.19 16.38
N LYS A 108 2.24 -0.84 15.11
CA LYS A 108 3.26 -0.08 14.39
C LYS A 108 3.09 1.42 14.60
N TYR A 109 1.86 1.90 14.57
CA TYR A 109 1.54 3.33 14.69
C TYR A 109 0.79 3.57 15.99
N ASP A 110 1.09 4.68 16.63
CA ASP A 110 0.36 5.04 17.86
C ASP A 110 -0.96 5.69 17.48
N MET A 111 -1.93 4.86 17.18
CA MET A 111 -3.23 5.35 16.70
C MET A 111 -3.99 6.13 17.75
N ALA A 112 -3.84 5.75 19.03
CA ALA A 112 -4.50 6.48 20.09
C ALA A 112 -3.99 7.91 20.17
N GLN A 113 -2.70 8.12 19.97
CA GLN A 113 -2.13 9.45 19.99
C GLN A 113 -2.53 10.24 18.75
N ILE A 114 -2.62 9.57 17.60
CA ILE A 114 -2.91 10.23 16.33
C ILE A 114 -4.39 10.58 16.22
N PHE A 115 -5.28 9.64 16.57
CA PHE A 115 -6.72 9.80 16.36
C PHE A 115 -7.50 10.06 17.64
N GLY A 116 -6.87 9.93 18.82
CA GLY A 116 -7.57 10.04 20.08
C GLY A 116 -8.29 8.75 20.42
N GLU A 117 -9.39 8.86 21.13
CA GLU A 117 -10.11 7.68 21.62
C GLU A 117 -10.91 6.99 20.53
N GLU A 118 -11.30 7.73 19.51
CA GLU A 118 -12.12 7.16 18.45
C GLU A 118 -11.27 6.97 17.20
N ILE A 119 -10.94 5.72 16.93
CA ILE A 119 -10.22 5.37 15.73
C ILE A 119 -11.22 5.34 14.58
N PRO A 120 -10.98 6.11 13.49
CA PRO A 120 -11.91 6.10 12.37
C PRO A 120 -11.95 4.74 11.69
N PRO A 121 -12.99 4.46 10.92
CA PRO A 121 -13.04 3.20 10.19
C PRO A 121 -11.90 3.11 9.19
N TRP A 122 -11.41 1.89 9.01
CA TRP A 122 -10.30 1.61 8.10
C TRP A 122 -10.74 0.65 7.01
N SER A 123 -10.18 0.87 5.81
CA SER A 123 -10.24 -0.08 4.72
C SER A 123 -8.82 -0.55 4.46
N PHE A 124 -8.63 -1.86 4.37
CA PHE A 124 -7.31 -2.43 4.17
C PHE A 124 -7.24 -3.19 2.85
N TYR A 125 -6.05 -3.22 2.28
CA TYR A 125 -5.78 -3.85 1.00
C TYR A 125 -4.53 -4.69 1.12
N ARG A 126 -4.56 -5.88 0.55
CA ARG A 126 -3.37 -6.73 0.48
C ARG A 126 -2.57 -6.37 -0.75
N VAL A 127 -1.25 -6.28 -0.56
CA VAL A 127 -0.32 -5.92 -1.63
C VAL A 127 0.47 -7.17 -1.99
N GLU A 128 0.37 -7.60 -3.23
CA GLU A 128 1.12 -8.75 -3.73
C GLU A 128 2.05 -8.28 -4.83
N GLN A 129 3.32 -8.62 -4.70
CA GLN A 129 4.29 -8.29 -5.74
C GLN A 129 3.97 -9.10 -6.98
N ASP A 130 3.93 -8.43 -8.13
CA ASP A 130 3.65 -9.11 -9.39
C ASP A 130 4.76 -10.08 -9.71
N ALA A 131 4.41 -11.19 -10.34
CA ALA A 131 5.40 -12.15 -10.78
C ALA A 131 6.33 -11.47 -11.78
N ASN A 132 7.63 -11.80 -11.69
CA ASN A 132 8.59 -11.31 -12.65
C ASN A 132 8.43 -12.10 -13.94
N GLU A 133 7.78 -11.48 -14.93
CA GLU A 133 7.50 -12.13 -16.19
C GLU A 133 8.68 -12.10 -17.16
N LYS A 134 9.73 -11.42 -16.78
CA LYS A 134 10.86 -11.33 -17.69
C LYS A 134 11.47 -12.68 -17.89
N PRO A 135 11.69 -13.08 -19.15
CA PRO A 135 12.45 -14.30 -19.38
C PRO A 135 13.81 -14.15 -18.72
N SER A 136 14.23 -15.21 -18.10
CA SER A 136 15.55 -15.23 -17.49
C SER A 136 16.57 -15.40 -18.62
N THR A 137 16.99 -14.35 -19.15
CA THR A 137 18.00 -14.41 -20.22
C THR A 137 19.32 -13.96 -19.70
#